data_a026d9a614e51774f4ae5a0c449bbfbc
#
_entry.id   a026d9a614e51774f4ae5a0c449bbfbc
#
_cell.length_a   1.000
_cell.length_b   1.000
_cell.length_c   1.000
_cell.angle_alpha   90.00
_cell.angle_beta   90.00
_cell.angle_gamma   90.00
#
_symmetry.space_group_name_H-M   'P 1'
#
loop_
_entity.id
_entity.type
_entity.pdbx_description
1 polymer ?
#
loop_
_entity_poly.entity_id
_entity_poly.type
_entity_poly.pdbx_seq_one_letter_code
_entity_poly.pdbx_strand_id
1 'polypeptide(L)'
;MFKHSSAVPAAAGFPSAPVGYIKGVLFCLAATLSWGGMFPVMNEALVRIDPFTFSALRITLAGAAFLALLLVREGRGVLSFDGQSIFMAWFFGTAGFAGFGFLVFYGQQLAGKDCALTASIMMATQPMLALLVTWVIRKSAPPLFSFAFILLSFCGVALVVTKGNIHRLIAEPQNYGADSLIVLGALCWVIYTVGASFYPKWSAVKYTAFTTVLGLTSIYAISGALIAADVVAMPTIQAVVSVAPYLGYMALFAGFIGVLSWNTGNKIITPLNGVLFMDVVPMTTFVISALQGNVPLGVQIAGAGMTCSALILNNWYLRSRASANTPVRIPLHLRKSVSG
;
A
#
# COMPACT_ATOMS: atom_id res chain seq x y z
N MET A 1 27.13 18.24 57.66
CA MET A 1 25.78 18.71 57.25
C MET A 1 25.82 18.88 55.73
N PHE A 2 25.63 17.78 54.97
CA PHE A 2 25.73 17.77 53.54
C PHE A 2 24.30 17.68 52.98
N LYS A 3 23.82 18.74 52.27
CA LYS A 3 22.59 18.74 51.53
C LYS A 3 22.87 18.15 50.14
N HIS A 4 22.46 16.89 49.91
CA HIS A 4 22.31 16.37 48.56
C HIS A 4 21.03 16.93 47.97
N SER A 5 21.18 17.85 47.00
CA SER A 5 20.12 18.23 46.09
C SER A 5 20.10 17.26 44.90
N SER A 6 19.17 16.32 44.91
CA SER A 6 18.87 15.46 43.77
C SER A 6 18.05 16.25 42.75
N ALA A 7 18.74 16.80 41.75
CA ALA A 7 18.08 17.33 40.58
C ALA A 7 17.47 16.15 39.80
N VAL A 8 16.13 16.12 39.70
CA VAL A 8 15.36 15.23 38.83
C VAL A 8 15.72 15.56 37.37
N PRO A 9 16.16 14.58 36.57
CA PRO A 9 16.43 14.84 35.17
C PRO A 9 15.11 15.27 34.48
N ALA A 10 15.13 16.44 33.84
CA ALA A 10 14.03 16.91 32.99
C ALA A 10 13.69 15.83 31.96
N ALA A 11 12.41 15.47 31.86
CA ALA A 11 11.87 14.54 30.89
C ALA A 11 12.43 14.87 29.50
N ALA A 12 13.10 13.91 28.88
CA ALA A 12 13.59 14.04 27.52
C ALA A 12 12.37 14.31 26.62
N GLY A 13 12.24 15.55 26.15
CA GLY A 13 11.19 15.94 25.21
C GLY A 13 11.25 15.02 23.97
N PHE A 14 10.09 14.55 23.52
CA PHE A 14 9.98 13.81 22.27
C PHE A 14 10.68 14.60 21.17
N PRO A 15 11.52 13.95 20.33
CA PRO A 15 12.14 14.65 19.22
C PRO A 15 11.05 15.26 18.35
N SER A 16 11.13 16.57 18.12
CA SER A 16 10.19 17.30 17.28
C SER A 16 10.13 16.59 15.91
N ALA A 17 8.90 16.28 15.47
CA ALA A 17 8.68 15.65 14.18
C ALA A 17 9.39 16.48 13.07
N PRO A 18 10.06 15.83 12.10
CA PRO A 18 10.72 16.54 11.01
C PRO A 18 9.77 17.54 10.36
N VAL A 19 10.28 18.71 9.97
CA VAL A 19 9.51 19.72 9.24
C VAL A 19 8.86 19.05 8.02
N GLY A 20 7.52 19.11 7.95
CA GLY A 20 6.75 18.46 6.89
C GLY A 20 6.25 17.04 7.21
N TYR A 21 6.59 16.44 8.34
CA TYR A 21 6.10 15.09 8.70
C TYR A 21 4.57 15.00 8.71
N ILE A 22 3.90 15.98 9.30
CA ILE A 22 2.42 16.07 9.33
C ILE A 22 1.85 16.09 7.91
N LYS A 23 2.50 16.83 6.99
CA LYS A 23 2.11 16.85 5.58
C LYS A 23 2.21 15.47 4.93
N GLY A 24 3.28 14.72 5.22
CA GLY A 24 3.43 13.34 4.76
C GLY A 24 2.35 12.42 5.30
N VAL A 25 2.00 12.55 6.60
CA VAL A 25 0.88 11.83 7.24
C VAL A 25 -0.44 12.12 6.54
N LEU A 26 -0.74 13.40 6.29
CA LEU A 26 -1.99 13.81 5.63
C LEU A 26 -2.09 13.25 4.19
N PHE A 27 -0.98 13.21 3.46
CA PHE A 27 -0.95 12.59 2.14
C PHE A 27 -1.21 11.07 2.21
N CYS A 28 -0.59 10.35 3.14
CA CYS A 28 -0.85 8.92 3.31
C CYS A 28 -2.29 8.65 3.74
N LEU A 29 -2.86 9.46 4.63
CA LEU A 29 -4.28 9.35 5.02
C LEU A 29 -5.21 9.62 3.84
N ALA A 30 -4.97 10.66 3.05
CA ALA A 30 -5.78 10.95 1.86
C ALA A 30 -5.77 9.77 0.86
N ALA A 31 -4.60 9.14 0.65
CA ALA A 31 -4.47 7.97 -0.19
C ALA A 31 -5.29 6.80 0.35
N THR A 32 -5.09 6.42 1.60
CA THR A 32 -5.71 5.23 2.20
C THR A 32 -7.23 5.38 2.41
N LEU A 33 -7.71 6.58 2.72
CA LEU A 33 -9.15 6.88 2.74
C LEU A 33 -9.76 6.71 1.33
N SER A 34 -9.09 7.21 0.29
CA SER A 34 -9.57 7.03 -1.09
C SER A 34 -9.57 5.56 -1.52
N TRP A 35 -8.62 4.75 -1.04
CA TRP A 35 -8.56 3.32 -1.34
C TRP A 35 -9.54 2.48 -0.53
N GLY A 36 -10.00 2.94 0.61
CA GLY A 36 -11.05 2.27 1.36
C GLY A 36 -12.37 2.13 0.60
N GLY A 37 -12.70 3.10 -0.26
CA GLY A 37 -13.83 3.00 -1.17
C GLY A 37 -13.60 2.15 -2.42
N MET A 38 -12.35 1.79 -2.72
CA MET A 38 -11.98 1.06 -3.94
C MET A 38 -12.65 -0.32 -4.01
N PHE A 39 -12.65 -1.08 -2.90
CA PHE A 39 -13.16 -2.43 -2.88
C PHE A 39 -14.69 -2.52 -3.05
N PRO A 40 -15.52 -1.72 -2.33
CA PRO A 40 -16.94 -1.65 -2.60
C PRO A 40 -17.26 -1.20 -4.03
N VAL A 41 -16.55 -0.20 -4.56
CA VAL A 41 -16.73 0.30 -5.93
C VAL A 41 -16.39 -0.79 -6.96
N MET A 42 -15.30 -1.53 -6.75
CA MET A 42 -14.93 -2.63 -7.64
C MET A 42 -15.92 -3.79 -7.57
N ASN A 43 -16.51 -4.09 -6.42
CA ASN A 43 -17.56 -5.10 -6.32
C ASN A 43 -18.72 -4.83 -7.31
N GLU A 44 -19.14 -3.58 -7.43
CA GLU A 44 -20.21 -3.19 -8.34
C GLU A 44 -19.75 -3.16 -9.80
N ALA A 45 -18.51 -2.75 -10.06
CA ALA A 45 -17.97 -2.68 -11.40
C ALA A 45 -17.71 -4.06 -12.01
N LEU A 46 -17.13 -5.00 -11.25
CA LEU A 46 -16.72 -6.32 -11.72
C LEU A 46 -17.86 -7.26 -12.10
N VAL A 47 -19.11 -6.92 -11.77
CA VAL A 47 -20.30 -7.63 -12.26
C VAL A 47 -20.59 -7.31 -13.74
N ARG A 48 -20.05 -6.16 -14.25
CA ARG A 48 -20.39 -5.59 -15.56
C ARG A 48 -19.23 -5.61 -16.56
N ILE A 49 -18.00 -5.67 -16.04
CA ILE A 49 -16.78 -5.64 -16.84
C ILE A 49 -15.70 -6.50 -16.18
N ASP A 50 -14.84 -7.08 -16.99
CA ASP A 50 -13.71 -7.85 -16.49
C ASP A 50 -12.63 -6.95 -15.85
N PRO A 51 -11.81 -7.49 -14.91
CA PRO A 51 -10.82 -6.72 -14.17
C PRO A 51 -9.65 -6.24 -15.03
N PHE A 52 -9.33 -6.93 -16.13
CA PHE A 52 -8.22 -6.59 -17.02
C PHE A 52 -8.55 -5.36 -17.84
N THR A 53 -9.70 -5.37 -18.51
CA THR A 53 -10.22 -4.22 -19.25
C THR A 53 -10.46 -3.01 -18.34
N PHE A 54 -11.09 -3.23 -17.17
CA PHE A 54 -11.32 -2.13 -16.23
C PHE A 54 -9.99 -1.52 -15.76
N SER A 55 -8.99 -2.34 -15.44
CA SER A 55 -7.66 -1.86 -15.04
C SER A 55 -6.95 -1.10 -16.17
N ALA A 56 -7.06 -1.57 -17.43
CA ALA A 56 -6.51 -0.87 -18.56
C ALA A 56 -7.12 0.55 -18.71
N LEU A 57 -8.43 0.64 -18.65
CA LEU A 57 -9.13 1.94 -18.78
C LEU A 57 -8.77 2.90 -17.64
N ARG A 58 -8.86 2.45 -16.37
CA ARG A 58 -8.58 3.32 -15.20
C ARG A 58 -7.14 3.82 -15.15
N ILE A 59 -6.17 2.93 -15.47
CA ILE A 59 -4.75 3.31 -15.42
C ILE A 59 -4.36 4.17 -16.61
N THR A 60 -5.01 4.01 -17.78
CA THR A 60 -4.82 4.92 -18.91
C THR A 60 -5.27 6.34 -18.56
N LEU A 61 -6.44 6.50 -17.97
CA LEU A 61 -6.92 7.81 -17.52
C LEU A 61 -6.02 8.42 -16.45
N ALA A 62 -5.64 7.65 -15.43
CA ALA A 62 -4.74 8.10 -14.38
C ALA A 62 -3.34 8.43 -14.94
N GLY A 63 -2.81 7.60 -15.83
CA GLY A 63 -1.50 7.78 -16.48
C GLY A 63 -1.45 9.05 -17.34
N ALA A 64 -2.50 9.30 -18.10
CA ALA A 64 -2.64 10.56 -18.87
C ALA A 64 -2.63 11.78 -17.94
N ALA A 65 -3.37 11.70 -16.79
CA ALA A 65 -3.39 12.77 -15.80
C ALA A 65 -2.02 12.97 -15.13
N PHE A 66 -1.30 11.88 -14.79
CA PHE A 66 0.06 11.97 -14.24
C PHE A 66 1.05 12.58 -15.20
N LEU A 67 0.99 12.17 -16.48
CA LEU A 67 1.87 12.72 -17.52
C LEU A 67 1.58 14.21 -17.75
N ALA A 68 0.31 14.59 -17.81
CA ALA A 68 -0.09 15.99 -17.93
C ALA A 68 0.42 16.82 -16.73
N LEU A 69 0.23 16.31 -15.50
CA LEU A 69 0.74 16.96 -14.28
C LEU A 69 2.26 17.10 -14.29
N LEU A 70 2.99 16.07 -14.71
CA LEU A 70 4.44 16.08 -14.82
C LEU A 70 4.91 17.18 -15.77
N LEU A 71 4.32 17.24 -16.97
CA LEU A 71 4.66 18.23 -18.00
C LEU A 71 4.34 19.66 -17.56
N VAL A 72 3.22 19.86 -16.84
CA VAL A 72 2.84 21.20 -16.34
C VAL A 72 3.74 21.63 -15.19
N ARG A 73 4.11 20.73 -14.27
CA ARG A 73 4.90 21.09 -13.08
C ARG A 73 6.41 21.17 -13.31
N GLU A 74 6.93 20.27 -14.11
CA GLU A 74 8.39 20.09 -14.24
C GLU A 74 8.89 20.37 -15.65
N GLY A 75 7.98 20.62 -16.61
CA GLY A 75 8.29 20.95 -17.98
C GLY A 75 8.75 19.75 -18.83
N ARG A 76 9.01 19.98 -20.13
CA ARG A 76 9.38 18.89 -21.06
C ARG A 76 10.77 18.32 -20.83
N GLY A 77 11.69 19.08 -20.24
CA GLY A 77 13.05 18.64 -19.95
C GLY A 77 13.12 17.47 -18.95
N VAL A 78 12.03 17.22 -18.22
CA VAL A 78 11.94 16.17 -17.22
C VAL A 78 11.71 14.78 -17.82
N LEU A 79 11.41 14.67 -19.12
CA LEU A 79 11.18 13.39 -19.81
C LEU A 79 12.47 12.54 -19.99
N SER A 80 13.58 12.98 -19.41
CA SER A 80 14.83 12.23 -19.33
C SER A 80 14.80 11.23 -18.15
N PHE A 81 15.41 10.09 -18.32
CA PHE A 81 15.58 9.10 -17.24
C PHE A 81 16.73 9.41 -16.28
N ASP A 82 17.51 10.48 -16.54
CA ASP A 82 18.64 10.95 -15.71
C ASP A 82 19.65 9.83 -15.38
N GLY A 83 19.89 8.92 -16.33
CA GLY A 83 20.76 7.76 -16.14
C GLY A 83 20.18 6.63 -15.28
N GLN A 84 18.91 6.75 -14.89
CA GLN A 84 18.24 5.70 -14.14
C GLN A 84 17.75 4.56 -15.06
N SER A 85 17.64 3.35 -14.51
CA SER A 85 17.23 2.16 -15.27
C SER A 85 15.76 2.23 -15.68
N ILE A 86 15.51 2.25 -16.99
CA ILE A 86 14.16 2.15 -17.57
C ILE A 86 13.53 0.80 -17.24
N PHE A 87 14.32 -0.29 -17.31
CA PHE A 87 13.86 -1.63 -17.01
C PHE A 87 13.32 -1.76 -15.57
N MET A 88 14.06 -1.21 -14.60
CA MET A 88 13.60 -1.22 -13.20
C MET A 88 12.34 -0.37 -13.01
N ALA A 89 12.23 0.80 -13.67
CA ALA A 89 11.02 1.61 -13.64
C ALA A 89 9.82 0.87 -14.26
N TRP A 90 10.04 0.19 -15.38
CA TRP A 90 9.05 -0.68 -16.00
C TRP A 90 8.64 -1.84 -15.07
N PHE A 91 9.60 -2.52 -14.45
CA PHE A 91 9.34 -3.62 -13.52
C PHE A 91 8.49 -3.16 -12.33
N PHE A 92 8.86 -2.04 -11.68
CA PHE A 92 8.07 -1.49 -10.58
C PHE A 92 6.69 -1.02 -11.05
N GLY A 93 6.59 -0.41 -12.21
CA GLY A 93 5.32 0.00 -12.80
C GLY A 93 4.43 -1.21 -13.14
N THR A 94 5.00 -2.27 -13.69
CA THR A 94 4.30 -3.53 -13.95
C THR A 94 3.80 -4.15 -12.65
N ALA A 95 4.64 -4.24 -11.62
CA ALA A 95 4.21 -4.74 -10.32
C ALA A 95 3.07 -3.88 -9.73
N GLY A 96 3.25 -2.55 -9.65
CA GLY A 96 2.28 -1.66 -9.00
C GLY A 96 0.95 -1.50 -9.73
N PHE A 97 0.93 -1.57 -11.06
CA PHE A 97 -0.27 -1.29 -11.83
C PHE A 97 -0.87 -2.52 -12.50
N ALA A 98 -0.08 -3.34 -13.20
CA ALA A 98 -0.55 -4.59 -13.78
C ALA A 98 -0.70 -5.68 -12.70
N GLY A 99 0.36 -5.97 -11.96
CA GLY A 99 0.37 -7.01 -10.93
C GLY A 99 -0.69 -6.77 -9.87
N PHE A 100 -0.66 -5.60 -9.22
CA PHE A 100 -1.68 -5.26 -8.24
C PHE A 100 -3.08 -5.27 -8.84
N GLY A 101 -3.31 -4.54 -9.94
CA GLY A 101 -4.65 -4.38 -10.51
C GLY A 101 -5.26 -5.69 -10.96
N PHE A 102 -4.50 -6.52 -11.68
CA PHE A 102 -5.01 -7.78 -12.19
C PHE A 102 -5.21 -8.82 -11.10
N LEU A 103 -4.21 -9.01 -10.24
CA LEU A 103 -4.28 -10.04 -9.20
C LEU A 103 -5.34 -9.71 -8.14
N VAL A 104 -5.39 -8.46 -7.65
CA VAL A 104 -6.35 -8.09 -6.62
C VAL A 104 -7.78 -8.13 -7.16
N PHE A 105 -8.05 -7.52 -8.32
CA PHE A 105 -9.42 -7.42 -8.80
C PHE A 105 -9.92 -8.71 -9.44
N TYR A 106 -9.05 -9.50 -10.07
CA TYR A 106 -9.42 -10.85 -10.50
C TYR A 106 -9.69 -11.76 -9.29
N GLY A 107 -8.85 -11.70 -8.26
CA GLY A 107 -9.12 -12.38 -7.00
C GLY A 107 -10.44 -11.95 -6.37
N GLN A 108 -10.73 -10.64 -6.37
CA GLN A 108 -12.01 -10.10 -5.87
C GLN A 108 -13.20 -10.58 -6.71
N GLN A 109 -13.07 -10.66 -8.02
CA GLN A 109 -14.11 -11.19 -8.92
C GLN A 109 -14.39 -12.67 -8.67
N LEU A 110 -13.34 -13.48 -8.52
CA LEU A 110 -13.45 -14.91 -8.23
C LEU A 110 -14.10 -15.19 -6.87
N ALA A 111 -13.79 -14.39 -5.87
CA ALA A 111 -14.35 -14.53 -4.51
C ALA A 111 -15.81 -14.06 -4.40
N GLY A 112 -16.35 -13.37 -5.40
CA GLY A 112 -17.74 -12.97 -5.49
C GLY A 112 -18.10 -11.70 -4.72
N LYS A 113 -19.42 -11.42 -4.63
CA LYS A 113 -19.93 -10.11 -4.17
C LYS A 113 -19.57 -9.71 -2.74
N ASP A 114 -19.36 -10.67 -1.84
CA ASP A 114 -19.10 -10.40 -0.42
C ASP A 114 -17.59 -10.23 -0.11
N CYS A 115 -16.76 -10.18 -1.13
CA CYS A 115 -15.31 -10.18 -0.97
C CYS A 115 -14.72 -8.80 -0.65
N ALA A 116 -15.44 -7.70 -0.84
CA ALA A 116 -14.88 -6.35 -0.63
C ALA A 116 -14.25 -6.17 0.74
N LEU A 117 -14.92 -6.64 1.80
CA LEU A 117 -14.41 -6.60 3.18
C LEU A 117 -13.15 -7.46 3.33
N THR A 118 -13.21 -8.72 2.89
CA THR A 118 -12.08 -9.65 2.98
C THR A 118 -10.89 -9.14 2.20
N ALA A 119 -11.07 -8.69 0.96
CA ALA A 119 -10.02 -8.11 0.14
C ALA A 119 -9.38 -6.89 0.79
N SER A 120 -10.18 -5.98 1.37
CA SER A 120 -9.66 -4.80 2.06
C SER A 120 -8.81 -5.16 3.29
N ILE A 121 -9.21 -6.18 4.06
CA ILE A 121 -8.46 -6.64 5.22
C ILE A 121 -7.15 -7.31 4.80
N MET A 122 -7.15 -8.05 3.68
CA MET A 122 -5.91 -8.61 3.12
C MET A 122 -4.89 -7.54 2.75
N MET A 123 -5.33 -6.33 2.40
CA MET A 123 -4.40 -5.21 2.20
C MET A 123 -3.66 -4.80 3.48
N ALA A 124 -4.21 -5.06 4.66
CA ALA A 124 -3.53 -4.83 5.93
C ALA A 124 -2.33 -5.79 6.17
N THR A 125 -2.10 -6.79 5.31
CA THR A 125 -0.85 -7.59 5.32
C THR A 125 0.35 -6.84 4.73
N GLN A 126 0.13 -5.77 3.98
CA GLN A 126 1.20 -5.06 3.25
C GLN A 126 2.37 -4.58 4.12
N PRO A 127 2.18 -4.08 5.34
CA PRO A 127 3.31 -3.71 6.19
C PRO A 127 4.21 -4.90 6.53
N MET A 128 3.64 -6.08 6.74
CA MET A 128 4.41 -7.31 6.99
C MET A 128 5.14 -7.76 5.73
N LEU A 129 4.48 -7.69 4.57
CA LEU A 129 5.11 -7.93 3.27
C LEU A 129 6.24 -6.93 3.01
N ALA A 130 6.07 -5.65 3.39
CA ALA A 130 7.10 -4.62 3.25
C ALA A 130 8.34 -4.92 4.12
N LEU A 131 8.15 -5.47 5.31
CA LEU A 131 9.25 -5.90 6.16
C LEU A 131 10.03 -7.04 5.51
N LEU A 132 9.34 -8.05 4.97
CA LEU A 132 9.96 -9.19 4.27
C LEU A 132 10.68 -8.74 2.98
N VAL A 133 10.05 -7.91 2.16
CA VAL A 133 10.66 -7.36 0.94
C VAL A 133 11.91 -6.54 1.27
N THR A 134 11.84 -5.70 2.31
CA THR A 134 12.99 -4.91 2.75
C THR A 134 14.12 -5.80 3.27
N TRP A 135 13.81 -6.90 3.96
CA TRP A 135 14.80 -7.88 4.39
C TRP A 135 15.54 -8.50 3.21
N VAL A 136 14.81 -8.97 2.20
CA VAL A 136 15.40 -9.56 0.99
C VAL A 136 16.32 -8.56 0.27
N ILE A 137 15.85 -7.30 0.12
CA ILE A 137 16.58 -6.26 -0.61
C ILE A 137 17.82 -5.79 0.17
N ARG A 138 17.68 -5.52 1.48
CA ARG A 138 18.76 -4.96 2.31
C ARG A 138 19.64 -6.03 2.94
N LYS A 139 19.32 -7.33 2.79
CA LYS A 139 20.00 -8.47 3.40
C LYS A 139 20.18 -8.34 4.93
N SER A 140 19.31 -7.56 5.56
CA SER A 140 19.29 -7.32 7.01
C SER A 140 18.03 -7.94 7.60
N ALA A 141 18.20 -9.05 8.31
CA ALA A 141 17.08 -9.77 8.92
C ALA A 141 16.35 -8.88 9.94
N PRO A 142 15.01 -8.88 9.93
CA PRO A 142 14.23 -8.23 10.98
C PRO A 142 14.55 -8.88 12.34
N PRO A 143 14.39 -8.14 13.45
CA PRO A 143 14.52 -8.70 14.77
C PRO A 143 13.57 -9.89 14.98
N LEU A 144 13.99 -10.89 15.77
CA LEU A 144 13.20 -12.11 16.01
C LEU A 144 11.76 -11.80 16.50
N PHE A 145 11.60 -10.76 17.30
CA PHE A 145 10.27 -10.30 17.75
C PHE A 145 9.35 -9.87 16.60
N SER A 146 9.91 -9.34 15.51
CA SER A 146 9.10 -8.97 14.33
C SER A 146 8.45 -10.20 13.68
N PHE A 147 9.07 -11.37 13.76
CA PHE A 147 8.46 -12.61 13.27
C PHE A 147 7.23 -13.02 14.08
N ALA A 148 7.23 -12.80 15.41
CA ALA A 148 6.05 -13.03 16.23
C ALA A 148 4.87 -12.13 15.82
N PHE A 149 5.14 -10.87 15.50
CA PHE A 149 4.11 -9.96 15.01
C PHE A 149 3.65 -10.30 13.59
N ILE A 150 4.57 -10.77 12.72
CA ILE A 150 4.19 -11.30 11.41
C ILE A 150 3.22 -12.49 11.58
N LEU A 151 3.54 -13.43 12.47
CA LEU A 151 2.68 -14.58 12.73
C LEU A 151 1.31 -14.13 13.28
N LEU A 152 1.28 -13.17 14.22
CA LEU A 152 0.03 -12.61 14.75
C LEU A 152 -0.82 -11.97 13.64
N SER A 153 -0.18 -11.23 12.70
CA SER A 153 -0.87 -10.66 11.55
C SER A 153 -1.46 -11.73 10.64
N PHE A 154 -0.70 -12.78 10.32
CA PHE A 154 -1.22 -13.91 9.53
C PHE A 154 -2.35 -14.65 10.23
N CYS A 155 -2.31 -14.83 11.54
CA CYS A 155 -3.43 -15.39 12.31
C CYS A 155 -4.67 -14.49 12.20
N GLY A 156 -4.51 -13.17 12.26
CA GLY A 156 -5.60 -12.22 12.05
C GLY A 156 -6.23 -12.36 10.66
N VAL A 157 -5.40 -12.43 9.61
CA VAL A 157 -5.88 -12.64 8.24
C VAL A 157 -6.58 -13.99 8.09
N ALA A 158 -6.00 -15.07 8.61
CA ALA A 158 -6.62 -16.39 8.59
C ALA A 158 -8.02 -16.39 9.26
N LEU A 159 -8.14 -15.67 10.38
CA LEU A 159 -9.43 -15.52 11.09
C LEU A 159 -10.47 -14.80 10.22
N VAL A 160 -10.05 -13.79 9.47
CA VAL A 160 -10.92 -13.05 8.55
C VAL A 160 -11.36 -13.91 7.38
N VAL A 161 -10.40 -14.58 6.71
CA VAL A 161 -10.66 -15.44 5.53
C VAL A 161 -11.59 -16.60 5.89
N THR A 162 -11.31 -17.25 7.02
CA THR A 162 -12.12 -18.40 7.48
C THR A 162 -13.47 -18.00 8.06
N LYS A 163 -13.69 -16.69 8.30
CA LYS A 163 -14.84 -16.19 9.07
C LYS A 163 -15.00 -16.92 10.41
N GLY A 164 -13.87 -17.32 11.03
CA GLY A 164 -13.79 -18.05 12.29
C GLY A 164 -14.04 -19.56 12.20
N ASN A 165 -14.28 -20.09 11.01
CA ASN A 165 -14.54 -21.52 10.83
C ASN A 165 -13.41 -22.17 10.01
N ILE A 166 -12.44 -22.80 10.71
CA ILE A 166 -11.30 -23.47 10.10
C ILE A 166 -11.73 -24.60 9.15
N HIS A 167 -12.91 -25.24 9.38
CA HIS A 167 -13.42 -26.26 8.48
C HIS A 167 -13.74 -25.72 7.09
N ARG A 168 -14.02 -24.41 6.94
CA ARG A 168 -14.15 -23.77 5.62
C ARG A 168 -12.85 -23.82 4.82
N LEU A 169 -11.70 -23.82 5.48
CA LEU A 169 -10.42 -24.00 4.81
C LEU A 169 -10.35 -25.36 4.07
N ILE A 170 -11.06 -26.36 4.49
CA ILE A 170 -11.08 -27.70 3.87
C ILE A 170 -12.27 -27.86 2.91
N ALA A 171 -13.40 -27.21 3.23
CA ALA A 171 -14.67 -27.37 2.53
C ALA A 171 -14.80 -26.50 1.26
N GLU A 172 -14.13 -25.33 1.20
CA GLU A 172 -14.26 -24.37 0.10
C GLU A 172 -12.88 -24.03 -0.52
N PRO A 173 -12.17 -25.00 -1.12
CA PRO A 173 -10.80 -24.79 -1.64
C PRO A 173 -10.74 -23.76 -2.79
N GLN A 174 -11.85 -23.51 -3.48
CA GLN A 174 -11.92 -22.52 -4.56
C GLN A 174 -11.64 -21.07 -4.11
N ASN A 175 -11.86 -20.74 -2.84
CA ASN A 175 -11.60 -19.40 -2.32
C ASN A 175 -10.11 -19.13 -2.06
N TYR A 176 -9.27 -20.17 -1.88
CA TYR A 176 -7.83 -19.98 -1.68
C TYR A 176 -7.13 -19.38 -2.87
N GLY A 177 -7.55 -19.76 -4.09
CA GLY A 177 -7.03 -19.18 -5.31
C GLY A 177 -7.26 -17.68 -5.34
N ALA A 178 -8.49 -17.25 -5.03
CA ALA A 178 -8.87 -15.84 -4.97
C ALA A 178 -8.08 -15.07 -3.91
N ASP A 179 -8.01 -15.61 -2.70
CA ASP A 179 -7.30 -15.00 -1.57
C ASP A 179 -5.80 -14.89 -1.83
N SER A 180 -5.20 -15.95 -2.41
CA SER A 180 -3.78 -15.95 -2.80
C SER A 180 -3.48 -14.88 -3.85
N LEU A 181 -4.36 -14.68 -4.83
CA LEU A 181 -4.22 -13.63 -5.83
C LEU A 181 -4.23 -12.24 -5.18
N ILE A 182 -5.13 -12.00 -4.23
CA ILE A 182 -5.22 -10.71 -3.52
C ILE A 182 -3.93 -10.44 -2.73
N VAL A 183 -3.40 -11.43 -2.00
CA VAL A 183 -2.15 -11.28 -1.25
C VAL A 183 -0.95 -11.09 -2.18
N LEU A 184 -0.88 -11.82 -3.30
CA LEU A 184 0.17 -11.62 -4.31
C LEU A 184 0.08 -10.21 -4.94
N GLY A 185 -1.12 -9.73 -5.20
CA GLY A 185 -1.32 -8.35 -5.65
C GLY A 185 -0.87 -7.32 -4.60
N ALA A 186 -1.16 -7.56 -3.32
CA ALA A 186 -0.66 -6.74 -2.22
C ALA A 186 0.88 -6.72 -2.18
N LEU A 187 1.54 -7.86 -2.41
CA LEU A 187 3.00 -7.96 -2.54
C LEU A 187 3.52 -7.13 -3.72
N CYS A 188 2.85 -7.19 -4.87
CA CYS A 188 3.20 -6.39 -6.05
C CYS A 188 3.15 -4.88 -5.74
N TRP A 189 2.14 -4.42 -4.99
CA TRP A 189 2.05 -3.04 -4.54
C TRP A 189 3.18 -2.64 -3.58
N VAL A 190 3.55 -3.54 -2.67
CA VAL A 190 4.68 -3.32 -1.76
C VAL A 190 5.99 -3.20 -2.54
N ILE A 191 6.23 -4.07 -3.52
CA ILE A 191 7.41 -4.00 -4.40
C ILE A 191 7.47 -2.65 -5.11
N TYR A 192 6.35 -2.17 -5.66
CA TYR A 192 6.24 -0.84 -6.27
C TYR A 192 6.58 0.27 -5.28
N THR A 193 5.99 0.23 -4.08
CA THR A 193 6.18 1.26 -3.04
C THR A 193 7.63 1.33 -2.57
N VAL A 194 8.25 0.17 -2.30
CA VAL A 194 9.67 0.08 -1.91
C VAL A 194 10.56 0.48 -3.09
N GLY A 195 10.15 0.17 -4.31
CA GLY A 195 10.82 0.52 -5.55
C GLY A 195 11.09 2.01 -5.71
N ALA A 196 10.22 2.87 -5.17
CA ALA A 196 10.43 4.33 -5.18
C ALA A 196 11.73 4.76 -4.49
N SER A 197 12.24 3.98 -3.53
CA SER A 197 13.50 4.26 -2.83
C SER A 197 14.75 4.14 -3.72
N PHE A 198 14.65 3.45 -4.85
CA PHE A 198 15.74 3.33 -5.83
C PHE A 198 15.86 4.57 -6.74
N TYR A 199 14.88 5.48 -6.68
CA TYR A 199 14.84 6.72 -7.47
C TYR A 199 14.86 7.98 -6.59
N PRO A 200 15.89 8.17 -5.74
CA PRO A 200 15.91 9.27 -4.75
C PRO A 200 15.92 10.66 -5.40
N LYS A 201 16.46 10.76 -6.62
CA LYS A 201 16.53 12.03 -7.38
C LYS A 201 15.23 12.39 -8.09
N TRP A 202 14.33 11.42 -8.31
CA TRP A 202 13.06 11.69 -8.97
C TRP A 202 12.07 12.31 -7.98
N SER A 203 11.25 13.23 -8.47
CA SER A 203 10.08 13.70 -7.73
C SER A 203 9.06 12.57 -7.59
N ALA A 204 8.15 12.67 -6.62
CA ALA A 204 7.05 11.72 -6.51
C ALA A 204 6.18 11.71 -7.78
N VAL A 205 5.98 12.89 -8.40
CA VAL A 205 5.22 13.01 -9.66
C VAL A 205 5.94 12.28 -10.79
N LYS A 206 7.26 12.48 -10.93
CA LYS A 206 8.08 11.84 -11.97
C LYS A 206 8.06 10.32 -11.81
N TYR A 207 8.33 9.81 -10.60
CA TYR A 207 8.28 8.37 -10.33
C TYR A 207 6.91 7.78 -10.69
N THR A 208 5.82 8.42 -10.23
CA THR A 208 4.46 7.95 -10.50
C THR A 208 4.14 7.96 -11.99
N ALA A 209 4.43 9.06 -12.69
CA ALA A 209 4.13 9.19 -14.12
C ALA A 209 4.89 8.16 -14.97
N PHE A 210 6.21 8.05 -14.77
CA PHE A 210 7.03 7.11 -15.56
C PHE A 210 6.66 5.65 -15.30
N THR A 211 6.53 5.26 -14.03
CA THR A 211 6.16 3.87 -13.69
C THR A 211 4.75 3.53 -14.15
N THR A 212 3.80 4.48 -14.12
CA THR A 212 2.45 4.26 -14.64
C THR A 212 2.47 4.06 -16.15
N VAL A 213 3.13 4.94 -16.91
CA VAL A 213 3.20 4.85 -18.36
C VAL A 213 3.92 3.57 -18.80
N LEU A 214 5.03 3.23 -18.16
CA LEU A 214 5.74 2.00 -18.47
C LEU A 214 4.94 0.76 -18.05
N GLY A 215 4.25 0.78 -16.91
CA GLY A 215 3.39 -0.29 -16.46
C GLY A 215 2.17 -0.52 -17.39
N LEU A 216 1.68 0.53 -18.05
CA LEU A 216 0.63 0.43 -19.06
C LEU A 216 1.03 -0.48 -20.23
N THR A 217 2.30 -0.54 -20.61
CA THR A 217 2.75 -1.46 -21.66
C THR A 217 2.48 -2.91 -21.29
N SER A 218 2.74 -3.29 -20.03
CA SER A 218 2.43 -4.63 -19.52
C SER A 218 0.92 -4.86 -19.39
N ILE A 219 0.17 -3.86 -18.97
CA ILE A 219 -1.29 -3.95 -18.87
C ILE A 219 -1.88 -4.24 -20.27
N TYR A 220 -1.51 -3.46 -21.27
CA TYR A 220 -2.01 -3.66 -22.63
C TYR A 220 -1.52 -4.98 -23.26
N ALA A 221 -0.27 -5.35 -23.02
CA ALA A 221 0.26 -6.62 -23.53
C ALA A 221 -0.49 -7.82 -22.95
N ILE A 222 -0.72 -7.84 -21.63
CA ILE A 222 -1.43 -8.93 -20.97
C ILE A 222 -2.92 -8.92 -21.35
N SER A 223 -3.61 -7.77 -21.29
CA SER A 223 -5.03 -7.68 -21.67
C SER A 223 -5.24 -8.04 -23.14
N GLY A 224 -4.37 -7.57 -24.03
CA GLY A 224 -4.42 -7.91 -25.46
C GLY A 224 -4.20 -9.41 -25.73
N ALA A 225 -3.24 -10.03 -25.02
CA ALA A 225 -3.01 -11.47 -25.11
C ALA A 225 -4.21 -12.28 -24.60
N LEU A 226 -4.85 -11.86 -23.50
CA LEU A 226 -6.05 -12.54 -22.97
C LEU A 226 -7.25 -12.42 -23.93
N ILE A 227 -7.42 -11.25 -24.57
CA ILE A 227 -8.46 -11.04 -25.58
C ILE A 227 -8.15 -11.89 -26.84
N ALA A 228 -6.90 -11.90 -27.32
CA ALA A 228 -6.50 -12.69 -28.47
C ALA A 228 -6.61 -14.20 -28.26
N ALA A 229 -6.53 -14.65 -27.00
CA ALA A 229 -6.71 -16.04 -26.59
C ALA A 229 -8.17 -16.41 -26.25
N ASP A 230 -9.13 -15.49 -26.51
CA ASP A 230 -10.56 -15.65 -26.16
C ASP A 230 -10.83 -15.94 -24.67
N VAL A 231 -9.88 -15.61 -23.77
CA VAL A 231 -10.05 -15.74 -22.31
C VAL A 231 -10.88 -14.58 -21.75
N VAL A 232 -10.73 -13.40 -22.32
CA VAL A 232 -11.48 -12.19 -21.99
C VAL A 232 -12.17 -11.67 -23.23
N ALA A 233 -13.47 -11.37 -23.09
CA ALA A 233 -14.24 -10.82 -24.20
C ALA A 233 -13.81 -9.38 -24.51
N MET A 234 -13.83 -9.00 -25.80
CA MET A 234 -13.63 -7.60 -26.19
C MET A 234 -14.70 -6.72 -25.53
N PRO A 235 -14.33 -5.64 -24.84
CA PRO A 235 -15.31 -4.80 -24.15
C PRO A 235 -16.24 -4.09 -25.14
N THR A 236 -17.52 -4.13 -24.85
CA THR A 236 -18.52 -3.36 -25.61
C THR A 236 -18.58 -1.92 -25.10
N ILE A 237 -18.93 -0.97 -25.97
CA ILE A 237 -19.12 0.43 -25.55
C ILE A 237 -20.16 0.52 -24.43
N GLN A 238 -21.23 -0.28 -24.52
CA GLN A 238 -22.28 -0.31 -23.50
C GLN A 238 -21.76 -0.76 -22.14
N ALA A 239 -20.88 -1.78 -22.10
CA ALA A 239 -20.23 -2.22 -20.85
C ALA A 239 -19.37 -1.11 -20.25
N VAL A 240 -18.55 -0.44 -21.06
CA VAL A 240 -17.70 0.69 -20.60
C VAL A 240 -18.55 1.85 -20.08
N VAL A 241 -19.61 2.23 -20.78
CA VAL A 241 -20.52 3.30 -20.34
C VAL A 241 -21.24 2.93 -19.04
N SER A 242 -21.63 1.67 -18.87
CA SER A 242 -22.31 1.20 -17.65
C SER A 242 -21.45 1.29 -16.39
N VAL A 243 -20.12 1.28 -16.54
CA VAL A 243 -19.17 1.38 -15.42
C VAL A 243 -18.53 2.76 -15.30
N ALA A 244 -18.94 3.74 -16.12
CA ALA A 244 -18.31 5.07 -16.14
C ALA A 244 -18.23 5.77 -14.77
N PRO A 245 -19.25 5.73 -13.88
CA PRO A 245 -19.14 6.33 -12.54
C PRO A 245 -18.06 5.66 -11.69
N TYR A 246 -17.99 4.32 -11.71
CA TYR A 246 -16.98 3.54 -11.00
C TYR A 246 -15.59 3.80 -11.57
N LEU A 247 -15.49 3.88 -12.89
CA LEU A 247 -14.25 4.21 -13.60
C LEU A 247 -13.75 5.61 -13.23
N GLY A 248 -14.65 6.59 -13.14
CA GLY A 248 -14.35 7.96 -12.71
C GLY A 248 -13.76 7.99 -11.30
N TYR A 249 -14.40 7.31 -10.35
CA TYR A 249 -13.87 7.19 -8.99
C TYR A 249 -12.50 6.49 -8.97
N MET A 250 -12.37 5.36 -9.63
CA MET A 250 -11.17 4.53 -9.62
C MET A 250 -9.99 5.18 -10.36
N ALA A 251 -10.25 5.96 -11.43
CA ALA A 251 -9.19 6.67 -12.14
C ALA A 251 -8.77 7.95 -11.41
N LEU A 252 -9.73 8.76 -10.94
CA LEU A 252 -9.45 10.07 -10.37
C LEU A 252 -9.07 9.98 -8.87
N PHE A 253 -9.93 9.37 -8.04
CA PHE A 253 -9.69 9.36 -6.59
C PHE A 253 -8.72 8.27 -6.19
N ALA A 254 -8.98 7.01 -6.51
CA ALA A 254 -8.10 5.91 -6.13
C ALA A 254 -6.81 5.89 -6.97
N GLY A 255 -6.89 6.14 -8.27
CA GLY A 255 -5.77 6.15 -9.20
C GLY A 255 -4.92 7.41 -9.08
N PHE A 256 -5.43 8.55 -9.54
CA PHE A 256 -4.63 9.78 -9.65
C PHE A 256 -4.33 10.40 -8.27
N ILE A 257 -5.36 10.78 -7.51
CA ILE A 257 -5.17 11.45 -6.21
C ILE A 257 -4.53 10.48 -5.20
N GLY A 258 -5.04 9.25 -5.10
CA GLY A 258 -4.58 8.27 -4.13
C GLY A 258 -3.11 7.89 -4.34
N VAL A 259 -2.73 7.49 -5.56
CA VAL A 259 -1.35 7.05 -5.84
C VAL A 259 -0.36 8.20 -5.74
N LEU A 260 -0.72 9.40 -6.22
CA LEU A 260 0.15 10.56 -6.08
C LEU A 260 0.35 10.97 -4.62
N SER A 261 -0.72 10.98 -3.85
CA SER A 261 -0.69 11.27 -2.41
C SER A 261 0.16 10.22 -1.69
N TRP A 262 -0.01 8.94 -2.01
CA TRP A 262 0.78 7.84 -1.46
C TRP A 262 2.29 8.02 -1.71
N ASN A 263 2.68 8.22 -2.96
CA ASN A 263 4.09 8.39 -3.30
C ASN A 263 4.68 9.68 -2.72
N THR A 264 3.91 10.76 -2.65
CA THR A 264 4.33 12.02 -2.01
C THR A 264 4.50 11.84 -0.51
N GLY A 265 3.53 11.20 0.15
CA GLY A 265 3.59 10.91 1.58
C GLY A 265 4.79 10.02 1.92
N ASN A 266 4.96 8.91 1.20
CA ASN A 266 6.09 7.98 1.40
C ASN A 266 7.45 8.62 1.14
N LYS A 267 7.55 9.56 0.22
CA LYS A 267 8.79 10.32 0.01
C LYS A 267 9.14 11.19 1.22
N ILE A 268 8.14 11.68 1.96
CA ILE A 268 8.33 12.52 3.15
C ILE A 268 8.59 11.68 4.41
N ILE A 269 7.75 10.65 4.65
CA ILE A 269 7.79 9.89 5.92
C ILE A 269 8.48 8.54 5.81
N THR A 270 8.97 8.16 4.65
CA THR A 270 9.55 6.89 4.22
C THR A 270 8.51 5.78 3.97
N PRO A 271 8.77 4.83 3.05
CA PRO A 271 7.84 3.74 2.73
C PRO A 271 7.45 2.87 3.94
N LEU A 272 8.39 2.56 4.83
CA LEU A 272 8.11 1.76 6.04
C LEU A 272 7.17 2.45 7.03
N ASN A 273 7.18 3.78 7.09
CA ASN A 273 6.23 4.52 7.91
C ASN A 273 4.88 4.71 7.20
N GLY A 274 4.91 4.88 5.87
CA GLY A 274 3.69 5.05 5.08
C GLY A 274 2.82 3.80 5.06
N VAL A 275 3.41 2.60 4.90
CA VAL A 275 2.62 1.35 4.85
C VAL A 275 1.79 1.09 6.11
N LEU A 276 2.09 1.73 7.24
CA LEU A 276 1.27 1.64 8.45
C LEU A 276 -0.12 2.27 8.28
N PHE A 277 -0.26 3.20 7.33
CA PHE A 277 -1.57 3.79 7.04
C PHE A 277 -2.48 2.84 6.24
N MET A 278 -1.96 1.70 5.74
CA MET A 278 -2.77 0.73 5.02
C MET A 278 -3.90 0.13 5.88
N ASP A 279 -3.78 0.15 7.20
CA ASP A 279 -4.85 -0.26 8.11
C ASP A 279 -6.09 0.65 8.06
N VAL A 280 -5.94 1.88 7.57
CA VAL A 280 -7.05 2.80 7.34
C VAL A 280 -7.96 2.31 6.20
N VAL A 281 -7.41 1.55 5.24
CA VAL A 281 -8.17 1.01 4.11
C VAL A 281 -9.32 0.10 4.58
N PRO A 282 -9.08 -0.99 5.34
CA PRO A 282 -10.17 -1.84 5.82
C PRO A 282 -11.13 -1.10 6.76
N MET A 283 -10.64 -0.18 7.60
CA MET A 283 -11.52 0.61 8.46
C MET A 283 -12.51 1.45 7.64
N THR A 284 -12.02 2.11 6.59
CA THR A 284 -12.86 2.90 5.69
C THR A 284 -13.82 2.01 4.90
N THR A 285 -13.35 0.85 4.41
CA THR A 285 -14.20 -0.14 3.73
C THR A 285 -15.30 -0.65 4.66
N PHE A 286 -15.00 -0.90 5.94
CA PHE A 286 -16.00 -1.32 6.92
C PHE A 286 -17.12 -0.29 7.11
N VAL A 287 -16.73 0.97 7.24
CA VAL A 287 -17.71 2.06 7.37
C VAL A 287 -18.60 2.14 6.13
N ILE A 288 -18.00 2.12 4.93
CA ILE A 288 -18.75 2.19 3.67
C ILE A 288 -19.67 0.96 3.52
N SER A 289 -19.17 -0.25 3.78
CA SER A 289 -19.95 -1.49 3.67
C SER A 289 -21.11 -1.52 4.68
N ALA A 290 -20.88 -1.05 5.90
CA ALA A 290 -21.93 -0.95 6.90
C ALA A 290 -23.04 0.03 6.49
N LEU A 291 -22.66 1.17 5.89
CA LEU A 291 -23.62 2.13 5.34
C LEU A 291 -24.43 1.57 4.15
N GLN A 292 -23.85 0.60 3.43
CA GLN A 292 -24.52 -0.15 2.35
C GLN A 292 -25.33 -1.36 2.85
N GLY A 293 -25.42 -1.57 4.16
CA GLY A 293 -26.15 -2.68 4.78
C GLY A 293 -25.36 -3.98 4.98
N ASN A 294 -24.07 -4.01 4.58
CA ASN A 294 -23.19 -5.16 4.74
C ASN A 294 -22.36 -5.02 6.01
N VAL A 295 -22.87 -5.45 7.14
CA VAL A 295 -22.19 -5.34 8.43
C VAL A 295 -21.11 -6.43 8.57
N PRO A 296 -19.85 -6.08 8.91
CA PRO A 296 -18.79 -7.06 9.14
C PRO A 296 -19.14 -8.00 10.29
N LEU A 297 -18.80 -9.28 10.15
CA LEU A 297 -18.92 -10.24 11.24
C LEU A 297 -17.97 -9.88 12.38
N GLY A 298 -18.36 -10.10 13.63
CA GLY A 298 -17.51 -9.85 14.79
C GLY A 298 -16.14 -10.52 14.70
N VAL A 299 -16.08 -11.71 14.10
CA VAL A 299 -14.84 -12.45 13.83
C VAL A 299 -13.92 -11.70 12.83
N GLN A 300 -14.48 -11.08 11.81
CA GLN A 300 -13.71 -10.28 10.84
C GLN A 300 -13.14 -9.02 11.50
N ILE A 301 -13.93 -8.39 12.38
CA ILE A 301 -13.47 -7.24 13.18
C ILE A 301 -12.33 -7.67 14.12
N ALA A 302 -12.46 -8.82 14.79
CA ALA A 302 -11.43 -9.37 15.66
C ALA A 302 -10.13 -9.67 14.87
N GLY A 303 -10.23 -10.32 13.72
CA GLY A 303 -9.09 -10.62 12.85
C GLY A 303 -8.39 -9.35 12.33
N ALA A 304 -9.16 -8.35 11.90
CA ALA A 304 -8.62 -7.04 11.52
C ALA A 304 -7.91 -6.36 12.71
N GLY A 305 -8.52 -6.40 13.91
CA GLY A 305 -7.92 -5.88 15.14
C GLY A 305 -6.59 -6.57 15.50
N MET A 306 -6.48 -7.89 15.30
CA MET A 306 -5.23 -8.63 15.49
C MET A 306 -4.15 -8.16 14.51
N THR A 307 -4.49 -7.99 13.24
CA THR A 307 -3.55 -7.51 12.20
C THR A 307 -3.07 -6.10 12.52
N CYS A 308 -3.99 -5.16 12.82
CA CYS A 308 -3.63 -3.79 13.22
C CYS A 308 -2.76 -3.77 14.49
N SER A 309 -3.10 -4.57 15.51
CA SER A 309 -2.32 -4.67 16.75
C SER A 309 -0.90 -5.18 16.49
N ALA A 310 -0.75 -6.21 15.65
CA ALA A 310 0.55 -6.74 15.26
C ALA A 310 1.44 -5.66 14.64
N LEU A 311 0.87 -4.83 13.77
CA LEU A 311 1.58 -3.74 13.11
C LEU A 311 1.99 -2.63 14.07
N ILE A 312 1.08 -2.16 14.91
CA ILE A 312 1.35 -1.12 15.90
C ILE A 312 2.46 -1.57 16.85
N LEU A 313 2.37 -2.80 17.37
CA LEU A 313 3.34 -3.36 18.29
C LEU A 313 4.72 -3.55 17.64
N ASN A 314 4.76 -4.08 16.41
CA ASN A 314 6.01 -4.24 15.66
C ASN A 314 6.69 -2.89 15.41
N ASN A 315 5.93 -1.88 15.00
CA ASN A 315 6.47 -0.56 14.75
C ASN A 315 6.97 0.13 16.03
N TRP A 316 6.21 0.04 17.09
CA TRP A 316 6.63 0.55 18.40
C TRP A 316 7.93 -0.12 18.86
N TYR A 317 8.03 -1.44 18.73
CA TYR A 317 9.22 -2.21 19.06
C TYR A 317 10.45 -1.78 18.24
N LEU A 318 10.30 -1.65 16.91
CA LEU A 318 11.39 -1.23 16.03
C LEU A 318 11.87 0.19 16.35
N ARG A 319 10.94 1.11 16.65
CA ARG A 319 11.29 2.49 17.05
C ARG A 319 12.00 2.54 18.40
N SER A 320 11.54 1.78 19.38
CA SER A 320 12.17 1.72 20.71
C SER A 320 13.61 1.20 20.62
N ARG A 321 13.87 0.21 19.76
CA ARG A 321 15.23 -0.27 19.51
C ARG A 321 16.11 0.74 18.76
N ALA A 322 15.56 1.43 17.79
CA ALA A 322 16.29 2.47 17.06
C ALA A 322 16.73 3.60 18.01
N SER A 323 15.86 4.01 18.91
CA SER A 323 16.17 5.03 19.93
C SER A 323 17.24 4.54 20.93
N ALA A 324 17.21 3.28 21.34
CA ALA A 324 18.20 2.70 22.27
C ALA A 324 19.59 2.57 21.64
N ASN A 325 19.68 2.38 20.32
CA ASN A 325 20.95 2.23 19.59
C ASN A 325 21.52 3.54 19.05
N THR A 326 20.84 4.67 19.25
CA THR A 326 21.38 5.98 18.85
C THR A 326 22.41 6.42 19.89
N PRO A 327 23.72 6.51 19.57
CA PRO A 327 24.69 6.98 20.54
C PRO A 327 24.33 8.39 20.96
N VAL A 328 24.28 8.64 22.27
CA VAL A 328 24.08 9.97 22.84
C VAL A 328 25.17 10.87 22.26
N ARG A 329 24.81 11.76 21.35
CA ARG A 329 25.74 12.80 20.87
C ARG A 329 26.03 13.72 22.06
N ILE A 330 27.15 13.46 22.74
CA ILE A 330 27.65 14.40 23.76
C ILE A 330 27.93 15.71 23.02
N PRO A 331 27.28 16.80 23.42
CA PRO A 331 27.50 18.12 22.82
C PRO A 331 28.98 18.49 22.88
N LEU A 332 29.52 19.02 21.78
CA LEU A 332 30.95 19.33 21.62
C LEU A 332 31.54 20.23 22.74
N HIS A 333 30.69 21.03 23.42
CA HIS A 333 31.12 21.88 24.54
C HIS A 333 31.44 21.09 25.82
N LEU A 334 30.88 19.86 25.99
CA LEU A 334 31.23 18.99 27.13
C LEU A 334 32.45 18.10 26.86
N ARG A 335 32.90 17.99 25.61
CA ARG A 335 34.09 17.22 25.24
C ARG A 335 35.40 17.91 25.62
N LYS A 336 35.37 19.21 25.81
CA LYS A 336 36.57 20.01 26.19
C LYS A 336 36.85 20.05 27.69
N SER A 337 35.93 19.58 28.56
CA SER A 337 36.13 19.60 30.03
C SER A 337 36.68 18.28 30.59
N VAL A 338 36.93 17.26 29.76
CA VAL A 338 37.45 15.95 30.23
C VAL A 338 38.92 15.73 29.81
N SER A 339 39.52 16.68 29.06
CA SER A 339 40.91 16.62 28.59
C SER A 339 41.77 17.77 29.13
N GLY A 340 41.42 18.28 30.31
CA GLY A 340 42.24 19.24 31.08
C GLY A 340 42.61 18.72 32.42
#